data_72d8a5203950cb63368955ca7a748c5d
#
_entry.id   72d8a5203950cb63368955ca7a748c5d
#
_cell.length_a   1.000
_cell.length_b   1.000
_cell.length_c   1.000
_cell.angle_alpha   90.00
_cell.angle_beta   90.00
_cell.angle_gamma   90.00
#
_symmetry.space_group_name_H-M   'P 1'
#
loop_
_entity.id
_entity.type
_entity.pdbx_description
1 polymer ?
#
loop_
_entity_poly.entity_id
_entity_poly.type
_entity_poly.pdbx_seq_one_letter_code
_entity_poly.pdbx_strand_id
1 'polypeptide(L)'
;MLTDPIADMLSRIRNANRALHDHVEMPNSRIKEEIARLLKEEGYIRDYHVENGGSYKRLVIDLKYSRSRERVITNLKRVSKPGRRIYARKDRLPRVLGGMGVAILSTSSGVMTGRSAEEQGVGGEVICFVW
;
A
#
# COMPACT_ATOMS: atom_id res chain seq x y z
N MET A 1 -9.56 -11.52 19.25
CA MET A 1 -9.75 -11.29 17.79
C MET A 1 -8.58 -10.56 17.22
N LEU A 2 -8.02 -11.10 16.14
CA LEU A 2 -6.93 -10.43 15.43
C LEU A 2 -7.52 -9.37 14.50
N THR A 3 -6.95 -8.17 14.55
CA THR A 3 -7.31 -7.09 13.63
C THR A 3 -6.19 -6.87 12.63
N ASP A 4 -6.54 -6.45 11.42
CA ASP A 4 -5.57 -6.15 10.37
C ASP A 4 -5.89 -4.79 9.76
N PRO A 5 -5.34 -3.70 10.34
CA PRO A 5 -5.58 -2.35 9.83
C PRO A 5 -5.10 -2.15 8.40
N ILE A 6 -4.05 -2.87 7.99
CA ILE A 6 -3.53 -2.79 6.62
C ILE A 6 -4.52 -3.43 5.65
N ALA A 7 -5.06 -4.60 5.99
CA ALA A 7 -6.09 -5.25 5.16
C ALA A 7 -7.32 -4.35 5.02
N ASP A 8 -7.73 -3.69 6.10
CA ASP A 8 -8.83 -2.72 6.07
C ASP A 8 -8.52 -1.56 5.12
N MET A 9 -7.31 -1.00 5.20
CA MET A 9 -6.85 0.05 4.29
C MET A 9 -6.95 -0.39 2.83
N LEU A 10 -6.42 -1.57 2.51
CA LEU A 10 -6.44 -2.08 1.14
C LEU A 10 -7.88 -2.31 0.65
N SER A 11 -8.74 -2.81 1.53
CA SER A 11 -10.15 -3.02 1.19
C SER A 11 -10.88 -1.69 0.93
N ARG A 12 -10.63 -0.68 1.74
CA ARG A 12 -11.21 0.66 1.54
C ARG A 12 -10.77 1.26 0.20
N ILE A 13 -9.49 1.17 -0.11
CA ILE A 13 -8.95 1.65 -1.40
C ILE A 13 -9.57 0.87 -2.55
N ARG A 14 -9.63 -0.45 -2.45
CA ARG A 14 -10.20 -1.32 -3.48
C ARG A 14 -11.67 -0.98 -3.76
N ASN A 15 -12.46 -0.84 -2.70
CA ASN A 15 -13.89 -0.55 -2.84
C ASN A 15 -14.12 0.84 -3.43
N ALA A 16 -13.39 1.85 -2.97
CA ALA A 16 -13.48 3.21 -3.50
C ALA A 16 -13.04 3.27 -4.97
N ASN A 17 -11.99 2.54 -5.31
CA ASN A 17 -11.49 2.44 -6.70
C ASN A 17 -12.52 1.79 -7.62
N ARG A 18 -13.18 0.72 -7.17
CA ARG A 18 -14.24 0.05 -7.94
C ARG A 18 -15.44 0.94 -8.16
N ALA A 19 -15.79 1.73 -7.15
CA ALA A 19 -16.93 2.65 -7.22
C ALA A 19 -16.58 3.98 -7.89
N LEU A 20 -15.34 4.16 -8.34
CA LEU A 20 -14.85 5.38 -8.99
C LEU A 20 -14.98 6.61 -8.09
N HIS A 21 -14.78 6.44 -6.79
CA HIS A 21 -14.74 7.56 -5.85
C HIS A 21 -13.46 8.38 -6.06
N ASP A 22 -13.53 9.68 -5.81
CA ASP A 22 -12.36 10.55 -5.96
C ASP A 22 -11.38 10.41 -4.79
N HIS A 23 -11.89 10.11 -3.60
CA HIS A 23 -11.06 9.95 -2.41
C HIS A 23 -11.62 8.90 -1.47
N VAL A 24 -10.79 8.47 -0.53
CA VAL A 24 -11.17 7.53 0.53
C VAL A 24 -10.51 7.97 1.84
N GLU A 25 -11.21 7.78 2.95
CA GLU A 25 -10.74 8.16 4.29
C GLU A 25 -10.62 6.94 5.18
N MET A 26 -9.70 7.01 6.14
CA MET A 26 -9.52 5.95 7.13
C MET A 26 -8.82 6.52 8.36
N PRO A 27 -8.91 5.85 9.53
CA PRO A 27 -8.10 6.23 10.67
C PRO A 27 -6.61 6.14 10.30
N ASN A 28 -5.83 7.15 10.69
CA ASN A 28 -4.42 7.23 10.33
C ASN A 28 -3.55 6.33 11.21
N SER A 29 -2.43 5.88 10.65
CA SER A 29 -1.32 5.29 11.38
C SER A 29 -0.05 5.51 10.59
N ARG A 30 1.10 5.40 11.26
CA ARG A 30 2.39 5.60 10.61
C ARG A 30 2.60 4.63 9.44
N ILE A 31 2.25 3.36 9.63
CA ILE A 31 2.42 2.35 8.56
C ILE A 31 1.52 2.67 7.36
N LYS A 32 0.30 3.15 7.60
CA LYS A 32 -0.61 3.52 6.52
C LYS A 32 -0.09 4.73 5.74
N GLU A 33 0.49 5.72 6.43
CA GLU A 33 1.11 6.87 5.76
C GLU A 33 2.27 6.42 4.88
N GLU A 34 3.10 5.50 5.37
CA GLU A 34 4.22 4.96 4.60
C GLU A 34 3.75 4.21 3.36
N ILE A 35 2.70 3.43 3.49
CA ILE A 35 2.12 2.73 2.33
C ILE A 35 1.56 3.74 1.32
N ALA A 36 0.84 4.75 1.80
CA ALA A 36 0.29 5.82 0.94
C ALA A 36 1.41 6.57 0.20
N ARG A 37 2.51 6.87 0.89
CA ARG A 37 3.67 7.51 0.28
C ARG A 37 4.21 6.69 -0.90
N LEU A 38 4.36 5.38 -0.70
CA LEU A 38 4.84 4.49 -1.75
C LEU A 38 3.85 4.40 -2.92
N LEU A 39 2.55 4.31 -2.64
CA LEU A 39 1.54 4.29 -3.68
C LEU A 39 1.58 5.56 -4.53
N LYS A 40 1.82 6.70 -3.90
CA LYS A 40 1.96 7.98 -4.62
C LYS A 40 3.23 7.99 -5.46
N GLU A 41 4.36 7.61 -4.89
CA GLU A 41 5.64 7.58 -5.60
C GLU A 41 5.60 6.64 -6.81
N GLU A 42 4.90 5.52 -6.69
CA GLU A 42 4.78 4.54 -7.77
C GLU A 42 3.67 4.87 -8.76
N GLY A 43 2.94 5.96 -8.54
CA GLY A 43 1.94 6.44 -9.48
C GLY A 43 0.58 5.78 -9.39
N TYR A 44 0.27 5.08 -8.30
CA TYR A 44 -1.01 4.41 -8.13
C TYR A 44 -2.10 5.30 -7.56
N ILE A 45 -1.73 6.32 -6.78
CA ILE A 45 -2.67 7.31 -6.26
C ILE A 45 -2.19 8.71 -6.64
N ARG A 46 -3.10 9.68 -6.59
CA ARG A 46 -2.76 11.06 -6.95
C ARG A 46 -2.02 11.76 -5.82
N ASP A 47 -2.56 11.65 -4.60
CA ASP A 47 -1.99 12.30 -3.43
C ASP A 47 -2.59 11.72 -2.16
N TYR A 48 -2.05 12.12 -1.02
CA TYR A 48 -2.61 11.79 0.29
C TYR A 48 -2.29 12.91 1.26
N HIS A 49 -3.09 13.02 2.32
CA HIS A 49 -2.80 13.96 3.40
C HIS A 49 -3.44 13.45 4.69
N VAL A 50 -3.01 14.03 5.81
CA VAL A 50 -3.53 13.69 7.13
C VAL A 50 -4.31 14.87 7.66
N GLU A 51 -5.54 14.61 8.12
CA GLU A 51 -6.41 15.62 8.70
C GLU A 51 -6.62 15.34 10.18
N ASN A 52 -6.76 16.40 10.99
CA ASN A 52 -7.19 16.28 12.36
C ASN A 52 -8.70 16.08 12.37
N GLY A 53 -9.13 14.90 12.84
CA GLY A 53 -10.54 14.52 12.91
C GLY A 53 -11.17 14.65 14.28
N GLY A 54 -10.63 15.55 15.13
CA GLY A 54 -11.07 15.70 16.51
C GLY A 54 -10.24 14.84 17.44
N SER A 55 -10.78 13.71 17.90
CA SER A 55 -10.08 12.82 18.82
C SER A 55 -9.02 11.94 18.16
N TYR A 56 -8.99 11.86 16.84
CA TYR A 56 -8.02 11.06 16.09
C TYR A 56 -7.72 11.71 14.75
N LYS A 57 -6.62 11.27 14.15
CA LYS A 57 -6.22 11.74 12.82
C LYS A 57 -6.78 10.82 11.75
N ARG A 58 -7.15 11.40 10.62
CA ARG A 58 -7.64 10.65 9.45
C ARG A 58 -6.64 10.77 8.32
N LEU A 59 -6.41 9.66 7.64
CA LEU A 59 -5.65 9.62 6.39
C LEU A 59 -6.65 9.71 5.24
N VAL A 60 -6.44 10.70 4.36
CA VAL A 60 -7.26 10.90 3.17
C VAL A 60 -6.39 10.60 1.96
N ILE A 61 -6.87 9.70 1.10
CA ILE A 61 -6.17 9.31 -0.11
C ILE A 61 -6.96 9.75 -1.32
N ASP A 62 -6.33 10.53 -2.19
CA ASP A 62 -6.93 10.95 -3.45
C ASP A 62 -6.59 9.92 -4.52
N LEU A 63 -7.62 9.27 -5.04
CA LEU A 63 -7.47 8.20 -6.03
C LEU A 63 -7.15 8.76 -7.41
N LYS A 64 -6.55 7.93 -8.23
CA LYS A 64 -6.10 8.32 -9.56
C LYS A 64 -6.81 7.51 -10.63
N TYR A 65 -7.27 8.21 -11.66
CA TYR A 65 -7.91 7.60 -12.82
C TYR A 65 -7.32 8.21 -14.09
N SER A 66 -7.47 7.52 -15.21
CA SER A 66 -7.11 8.06 -16.50
C SER A 66 -8.11 9.15 -16.91
N ARG A 67 -7.84 9.84 -18.02
CA ARG A 67 -8.75 10.86 -18.56
C ARG A 67 -10.12 10.29 -18.88
N SER A 68 -10.17 9.01 -19.30
CA SER A 68 -11.42 8.32 -19.62
C SER A 68 -12.02 7.62 -18.39
N ARG A 69 -11.58 7.96 -17.18
CA ARG A 69 -12.05 7.37 -15.91
C ARG A 69 -11.76 5.88 -15.81
N GLU A 70 -10.70 5.42 -16.41
CA GLU A 70 -10.22 4.06 -16.23
C GLU A 70 -9.38 3.97 -14.96
N ARG A 71 -9.50 2.86 -14.26
CA ARG A 71 -8.80 2.64 -13.00
C ARG A 71 -7.30 2.44 -13.23
N VAL A 72 -6.48 3.12 -12.43
CA VAL A 72 -5.04 2.95 -12.44
C VAL A 72 -4.65 1.72 -11.61
N ILE A 73 -5.33 1.52 -10.48
CA ILE A 73 -5.11 0.33 -9.65
C ILE A 73 -5.99 -0.81 -10.17
N THR A 74 -5.37 -1.93 -10.54
CA THR A 74 -6.10 -3.14 -10.93
C THR A 74 -6.48 -3.95 -9.70
N ASN A 75 -5.53 -4.16 -8.79
CA ASN A 75 -5.81 -4.90 -7.55
C ASN A 75 -4.77 -4.60 -6.47
N LEU A 76 -5.15 -4.92 -5.23
CA LEU A 76 -4.30 -4.84 -4.05
C LEU A 76 -4.48 -6.15 -3.29
N LYS A 77 -3.37 -6.79 -2.95
CA LYS A 77 -3.39 -8.09 -2.26
C LYS A 77 -2.60 -8.02 -0.97
N ARG A 78 -3.27 -8.30 0.15
CA ARG A 78 -2.60 -8.46 1.44
C ARG A 78 -1.81 -9.78 1.44
N VAL A 79 -0.52 -9.73 1.76
CA VAL A 79 0.34 -10.92 1.76
C VAL A 79 0.58 -11.39 3.20
N SER A 80 1.29 -10.60 3.99
CA SER A 80 1.52 -10.89 5.41
C SER A 80 0.27 -10.55 6.22
N LYS A 81 -0.08 -11.37 7.20
CA LYS A 81 -1.27 -11.19 8.04
C LYS A 81 -0.87 -11.36 9.51
N PRO A 82 -1.63 -10.80 10.46
CA PRO A 82 -1.29 -10.91 11.88
C PRO A 82 -1.06 -12.34 12.35
N GLY A 83 -1.86 -13.29 11.88
CA GLY A 83 -1.71 -14.70 12.24
C GLY A 83 -0.77 -15.49 11.35
N ARG A 84 -0.23 -14.87 10.30
CA ARG A 84 0.63 -15.56 9.33
C ARG A 84 1.54 -14.55 8.65
N ARG A 85 2.68 -14.27 9.26
CA ARG A 85 3.67 -13.33 8.71
C ARG A 85 4.46 -14.00 7.58
N ILE A 86 4.70 -13.26 6.51
CA ILE A 86 5.44 -13.70 5.33
C ILE A 86 6.67 -12.82 5.19
N TYR A 87 7.84 -13.43 5.13
CA TYR A 87 9.12 -12.71 4.98
C TYR A 87 9.81 -13.15 3.70
N ALA A 88 10.58 -12.25 3.11
CA ALA A 88 11.39 -12.54 1.94
C ALA A 88 12.84 -12.16 2.21
N ARG A 89 13.77 -13.01 1.79
CA ARG A 89 15.19 -12.77 1.89
C ARG A 89 15.62 -11.83 0.76
N LYS A 90 16.72 -11.10 0.96
CA LYS A 90 17.24 -10.13 -0.01
C LYS A 90 17.54 -10.72 -1.39
N ASP A 91 17.83 -12.03 -1.46
CA ASP A 91 18.11 -12.72 -2.72
C ASP A 91 16.88 -13.38 -3.35
N ARG A 92 15.71 -13.27 -2.69
CA ARG A 92 14.46 -13.88 -3.16
C ARG A 92 13.28 -12.94 -2.97
N LEU A 93 13.46 -11.69 -3.32
CA LEU A 93 12.37 -10.71 -3.20
C LEU A 93 11.30 -10.98 -4.28
N PRO A 94 10.01 -10.90 -3.91
CA PRO A 94 8.94 -11.18 -4.86
C PRO A 94 8.84 -10.09 -5.93
N ARG A 95 8.50 -10.51 -7.14
CA ARG A 95 8.19 -9.61 -8.24
C ARG A 95 6.73 -9.78 -8.59
N VAL A 96 6.02 -8.67 -8.71
CA VAL A 96 4.60 -8.66 -9.03
C VAL A 96 4.44 -8.45 -10.52
N LEU A 97 3.76 -9.38 -11.20
CA LEU A 97 3.54 -9.33 -12.65
C LEU A 97 4.84 -9.06 -13.43
N GLY A 98 5.91 -9.78 -13.11
CA GLY A 98 7.19 -9.63 -13.81
C GLY A 98 7.86 -8.27 -13.64
N GLY A 99 7.51 -7.54 -12.58
CA GLY A 99 8.04 -6.21 -12.30
C GLY A 99 7.12 -5.07 -12.70
N MET A 100 5.97 -5.36 -13.31
CA MET A 100 4.99 -4.34 -13.69
C MET A 100 4.18 -3.84 -12.49
N GLY A 101 3.99 -4.69 -11.48
CA GLY A 101 3.39 -4.30 -10.21
C GLY A 101 4.44 -4.03 -9.15
N VAL A 102 4.00 -3.79 -7.93
CA VAL A 102 4.87 -3.39 -6.81
C VAL A 102 4.60 -4.27 -5.61
N ALA A 103 5.68 -4.77 -4.99
CA ALA A 103 5.63 -5.37 -3.66
C ALA A 103 6.02 -4.30 -2.66
N ILE A 104 5.29 -4.22 -1.55
CA ILE A 104 5.62 -3.30 -0.46
C ILE A 104 6.12 -4.13 0.72
N LEU A 105 7.31 -3.79 1.22
CA LEU A 105 7.99 -4.51 2.28
C LEU A 105 8.27 -3.62 3.48
N SER A 106 8.25 -4.23 4.67
CA SER A 106 8.76 -3.60 5.89
C SER A 106 10.13 -4.19 6.17
N THR A 107 11.16 -3.36 6.12
CA THR A 107 12.56 -3.77 6.30
C THR A 107 13.18 -3.08 7.50
N SER A 108 14.39 -3.48 7.87
CA SER A 108 15.16 -2.79 8.92
C SER A 108 15.46 -1.34 8.58
N SER A 109 15.42 -0.98 7.28
CA SER A 109 15.65 0.38 6.80
C SER A 109 14.35 1.14 6.52
N GLY A 110 13.20 0.58 6.92
CA GLY A 110 11.90 1.21 6.75
C GLY A 110 10.98 0.48 5.77
N VAL A 111 9.84 1.09 5.51
CA VAL A 111 8.87 0.57 4.55
C VAL A 111 9.29 1.03 3.16
N MET A 112 9.40 0.08 2.24
CA MET A 112 9.90 0.35 0.89
C MET A 112 9.34 -0.64 -0.12
N THR A 113 9.54 -0.35 -1.40
CA THR A 113 9.18 -1.28 -2.47
C THR A 113 10.21 -2.41 -2.54
N GLY A 114 9.80 -3.53 -3.15
CA GLY A 114 10.72 -4.66 -3.38
C GLY A 114 11.91 -4.24 -4.23
N ARG A 115 11.70 -3.33 -5.18
CA ARG A 115 12.78 -2.80 -6.01
C ARG A 115 13.80 -2.03 -5.19
N SER A 116 13.34 -1.15 -4.30
CA SER A 116 14.23 -0.41 -3.40
C SER A 116 14.97 -1.35 -2.45
N ALA A 117 14.29 -2.36 -1.93
CA ALA A 117 14.91 -3.36 -1.06
C ALA A 117 16.01 -4.13 -1.79
N GLU A 118 15.79 -4.49 -3.05
CA GLU A 118 16.79 -5.14 -3.88
C GLU A 118 18.00 -4.24 -4.08
N GLU A 119 17.78 -2.97 -4.40
CA GLU A 119 18.87 -2.00 -4.59
C GLU A 119 19.68 -1.79 -3.32
N GLN A 120 19.03 -1.82 -2.16
CA GLN A 120 19.69 -1.66 -0.87
C GLN A 120 20.27 -2.98 -0.32
N GLY A 121 19.94 -4.10 -0.93
CA GLY A 121 20.42 -5.41 -0.49
C GLY A 121 19.81 -5.85 0.84
N VAL A 122 18.54 -5.57 1.07
CA VAL A 122 17.83 -5.95 2.30
C VAL A 122 16.58 -6.77 1.98
N GLY A 123 16.22 -7.66 2.90
CA GLY A 123 14.94 -8.37 2.87
C GLY A 123 14.02 -7.84 3.96
N GLY A 124 12.83 -8.40 4.07
CA GLY A 124 11.90 -7.98 5.11
C GLY A 124 10.54 -8.68 5.01
N GLU A 125 9.60 -8.16 5.78
CA GLU A 125 8.23 -8.65 5.77
C GLU A 125 7.52 -8.14 4.53
N VAL A 126 6.90 -9.06 3.78
CA VAL A 126 6.13 -8.70 2.58
C VAL A 126 4.73 -8.30 3.02
N ILE A 127 4.43 -7.01 2.96
CA ILE A 127 3.15 -6.46 3.43
C ILE A 127 2.04 -6.73 2.43
N CYS A 128 2.22 -6.31 1.19
CA CYS A 128 1.17 -6.42 0.18
C CYS A 128 1.75 -6.30 -1.23
N PHE A 129 0.91 -6.66 -2.20
CA PHE A 129 1.18 -6.45 -3.61
C PHE A 129 0.16 -5.46 -4.17
N VAL A 130 0.60 -4.63 -5.11
CA VAL A 130 -0.24 -3.66 -5.83
C VAL A 130 0.09 -3.75 -7.32
N TRP A 131 -0.93 -3.76 -8.15
CA TRP A 131 -0.74 -3.70 -9.60
C TRP A 131 -1.91 -3.08 -10.33
#